data_fe93ff411b98f4dc760bfd04771d9b01
#
_entry.id   fe93ff411b98f4dc760bfd04771d9b01
#
_cell.length_a   1.000
_cell.length_b   1.000
_cell.length_c   1.000
_cell.angle_alpha   90.00
_cell.angle_beta   90.00
_cell.angle_gamma   90.00
#
_symmetry.space_group_name_H-M   'P 1'
#
loop_
_entity.id
_entity.type
_entity.pdbx_description
1 polymer ?
#
loop_
_entity_poly.entity_id
_entity_poly.type
_entity_poly.pdbx_seq_one_letter_code
_entity_poly.pdbx_strand_id
1 'polypeptide(L)'
;LAALTAVIIAGALLWLRPVMYTAFDRDFARSRGIPTRVISYLMAALVAVTIVLSIRIMGIVLLISLVTMPVVIVNSLSRSYRTIAFAAPLVAVAGNVAGLVVSYNFEVPPGAAIIFTLTLTLIMVKLLSLRQKRLPFG
;
A
#
# COMPACT_ATOMS: atom_id res chain seq x y z
N LEU A 1 -2.92 -6.62 16.85
CA LEU A 1 -3.04 -5.98 15.54
C LEU A 1 -3.52 -4.54 15.63
N ALA A 2 -4.69 -4.26 16.27
CA ALA A 2 -5.24 -2.90 16.40
C ALA A 2 -4.25 -1.90 17.04
N ALA A 3 -3.56 -2.30 18.11
CA ALA A 3 -2.53 -1.48 18.75
C ALA A 3 -1.34 -1.20 17.82
N LEU A 4 -0.87 -2.20 17.08
CA LEU A 4 0.22 -2.05 16.10
C LEU A 4 -0.19 -1.12 14.96
N THR A 5 -1.41 -1.29 14.43
CA THR A 5 -1.96 -0.44 13.37
C THR A 5 -2.09 1.00 13.86
N ALA A 6 -2.56 1.23 15.08
CA ALA A 6 -2.65 2.56 15.67
C ALA A 6 -1.26 3.22 15.82
N VAL A 7 -0.25 2.48 16.27
CA VAL A 7 1.13 2.95 16.39
C VAL A 7 1.72 3.31 15.03
N ILE A 8 1.50 2.47 14.00
CA ILE A 8 1.98 2.73 12.63
C ILE A 8 1.31 3.96 12.05
N ILE A 9 -0.02 4.10 12.19
CA ILE A 9 -0.77 5.25 11.70
C ILE A 9 -0.33 6.53 12.41
N ALA A 10 -0.22 6.51 13.73
CA ALA A 10 0.24 7.65 14.51
C ALA A 10 1.67 8.03 14.13
N GLY A 11 2.58 7.06 14.02
CA GLY A 11 3.95 7.29 13.57
C GLY A 11 4.02 7.85 12.14
N ALA A 12 3.21 7.32 11.23
CA ALA A 12 3.13 7.81 9.85
C ALA A 12 2.62 9.25 9.78
N LEU A 13 1.56 9.59 10.53
CA LEU A 13 0.98 10.94 10.52
C LEU A 13 1.90 11.98 11.16
N LEU A 14 2.54 11.64 12.29
CA LEU A 14 3.40 12.56 13.03
C LEU A 14 4.76 12.76 12.34
N TRP A 15 5.29 11.72 11.68
CA TRP A 15 6.63 11.72 11.10
C TRP A 15 6.65 11.63 9.57
N LEU A 16 5.53 11.88 8.92
CA LEU A 16 5.40 11.79 7.46
C LEU A 16 6.42 12.69 6.74
N ARG A 17 6.62 13.93 7.23
CA ARG A 17 7.58 14.87 6.64
C ARG A 17 9.04 14.41 6.82
N PRO A 18 9.55 14.12 8.04
CA PRO A 18 10.90 13.60 8.22
C PRO A 18 11.18 12.30 7.47
N VAL A 19 10.20 11.40 7.43
CA VAL A 19 10.29 10.13 6.69
C VAL A 19 10.42 10.36 5.19
N MET A 20 9.60 11.24 4.61
CA MET A 20 9.69 11.59 3.19
C MET A 20 11.05 12.20 2.85
N TYR A 21 11.55 13.15 3.65
CA TYR A 21 12.87 13.74 3.43
C TYR A 21 13.98 12.69 3.51
N THR A 22 13.92 11.79 4.49
CA THR A 22 14.92 10.72 4.64
C THR A 22 14.87 9.70 3.51
N ALA A 23 13.69 9.45 2.93
CA ALA A 23 13.50 8.49 1.84
C ALA A 23 13.97 9.03 0.48
N PHE A 24 13.78 10.33 0.22
CA PHE A 24 14.08 10.94 -1.09
C PHE A 24 15.42 11.65 -1.14
N ASP A 25 15.83 12.31 -0.05
CA ASP A 25 17.09 13.06 0.01
C ASP A 25 17.68 13.04 1.43
N ARG A 26 18.57 12.07 1.64
CA ARG A 26 19.25 11.91 2.93
C ARG A 26 20.20 13.04 3.27
N ASP A 27 20.81 13.66 2.28
CA ASP A 27 21.79 14.72 2.48
C ASP A 27 21.07 16.02 2.86
N PHE A 28 19.95 16.30 2.24
CA PHE A 28 19.07 17.41 2.61
C PHE A 28 18.48 17.23 4.02
N ALA A 29 18.06 16.01 4.38
CA ALA A 29 17.56 15.71 5.71
C ALA A 29 18.64 15.91 6.79
N ARG A 30 19.89 15.53 6.50
CA ARG A 30 21.03 15.73 7.40
C ARG A 30 21.37 17.21 7.59
N SER A 31 21.33 18.02 6.53
CA SER A 31 21.60 19.45 6.61
C SER A 31 20.59 20.22 7.49
N ARG A 32 19.40 19.64 7.67
CA ARG A 32 18.34 20.15 8.58
C ARG A 32 18.43 19.60 10.01
N GLY A 33 19.51 18.90 10.37
CA GLY A 33 19.69 18.33 11.70
C GLY A 33 18.78 17.14 12.03
N ILE A 34 18.13 16.54 11.02
CA ILE A 34 17.24 15.39 11.22
C ILE A 34 18.09 14.12 11.45
N PRO A 35 17.88 13.36 12.53
CA PRO A 35 18.63 12.13 12.81
C PRO A 35 18.22 10.99 11.86
N THR A 36 18.66 11.09 10.60
CA THR A 36 18.26 10.18 9.51
C THR A 36 18.55 8.71 9.81
N ARG A 37 19.64 8.41 10.55
CA ARG A 37 19.98 7.05 10.95
C ARG A 37 18.92 6.44 11.87
N VAL A 38 18.52 7.17 12.91
CA VAL A 38 17.50 6.72 13.88
C VAL A 38 16.16 6.49 13.17
N ILE A 39 15.76 7.42 12.32
CA ILE A 39 14.52 7.31 11.56
C ILE A 39 14.55 6.09 10.63
N SER A 40 15.65 5.87 9.91
CA SER A 40 15.80 4.71 9.02
C SER A 40 15.74 3.38 9.77
N TYR A 41 16.40 3.26 10.92
CA TYR A 41 16.35 2.04 11.73
C TYR A 41 14.98 1.80 12.33
N LEU A 42 14.32 2.84 12.82
CA LEU A 42 12.96 2.74 13.37
C LEU A 42 11.96 2.30 12.30
N MET A 43 12.04 2.90 11.11
CA MET A 43 11.19 2.52 9.97
C MET A 43 11.44 1.09 9.53
N ALA A 44 12.71 0.68 9.43
CA ALA A 44 13.06 -0.70 9.07
C ALA A 44 12.53 -1.71 10.10
N ALA A 45 12.64 -1.40 11.39
CA ALA A 45 12.13 -2.25 12.46
C ALA A 45 10.60 -2.35 12.42
N LEU A 46 9.88 -1.24 12.24
CA LEU A 46 8.41 -1.23 12.12
C LEU A 46 7.94 -2.05 10.91
N VAL A 47 8.59 -1.86 9.75
CA VAL A 47 8.28 -2.62 8.54
C VAL A 47 8.54 -4.11 8.75
N ALA A 48 9.68 -4.48 9.33
CA ALA A 48 10.03 -5.87 9.59
C ALA A 48 9.02 -6.56 10.52
N VAL A 49 8.65 -5.92 11.64
CA VAL A 49 7.65 -6.44 12.58
C VAL A 49 6.29 -6.59 11.89
N THR A 50 5.88 -5.60 11.11
CA THR A 50 4.60 -5.64 10.37
C THR A 50 4.58 -6.81 9.38
N ILE A 51 5.66 -7.00 8.61
CA ILE A 51 5.76 -8.09 7.63
C ILE A 51 5.69 -9.45 8.35
N VAL A 52 6.49 -9.65 9.39
CA VAL A 52 6.53 -10.94 10.13
C VAL A 52 5.16 -11.29 10.72
N LEU A 53 4.49 -10.33 11.36
CA LEU A 53 3.16 -10.55 11.92
C LEU A 53 2.11 -10.82 10.83
N SER A 54 2.19 -10.10 9.71
CA SER A 54 1.26 -10.28 8.58
C SER A 54 1.43 -11.65 7.92
N ILE A 55 2.67 -12.11 7.70
CA ILE A 55 2.94 -13.44 7.14
C ILE A 55 2.35 -14.53 8.04
N ARG A 56 2.50 -14.38 9.36
CA ARG A 56 2.00 -15.36 10.33
C ARG A 56 0.48 -15.49 10.34
N ILE A 57 -0.24 -14.42 10.02
CA ILE A 57 -1.70 -14.36 10.09
C ILE A 57 -2.34 -14.66 8.73
N MET A 58 -1.82 -14.05 7.67
CA MET A 58 -2.44 -14.06 6.34
C MET A 58 -1.73 -14.96 5.34
N GLY A 59 -0.48 -15.33 5.62
CA GLY A 59 0.38 -16.01 4.66
C GLY A 59 1.08 -15.06 3.69
N ILE A 60 2.18 -15.56 3.11
CA ILE A 60 3.08 -14.74 2.29
C ILE A 60 2.45 -14.29 0.97
N VAL A 61 1.66 -15.14 0.34
CA VAL A 61 1.05 -14.87 -0.98
C VAL A 61 0.02 -13.74 -0.88
N LEU A 62 -0.84 -13.79 0.14
CA LEU A 62 -1.83 -12.75 0.39
C LEU A 62 -1.16 -11.42 0.77
N LEU A 63 -0.11 -11.47 1.59
CA LEU A 63 0.63 -10.28 1.98
C LEU A 63 1.26 -9.57 0.78
N ILE A 64 1.97 -10.30 -0.09
CA ILE A 64 2.60 -9.74 -1.29
C ILE A 64 1.54 -9.11 -2.19
N SER A 65 0.42 -9.79 -2.39
CA SER A 65 -0.68 -9.29 -3.22
C SER A 65 -1.30 -8.02 -2.64
N LEU A 66 -1.54 -7.97 -1.33
CA LEU A 66 -2.10 -6.80 -0.64
C LEU A 66 -1.19 -5.58 -0.66
N VAL A 67 0.12 -5.78 -0.60
CA VAL A 67 1.09 -4.67 -0.67
C VAL A 67 1.25 -4.19 -2.11
N THR A 68 1.33 -5.10 -3.08
CA THR A 68 1.69 -4.77 -4.46
C THR A 68 0.49 -4.30 -5.28
N MET A 69 -0.64 -5.01 -5.24
CA MET A 69 -1.78 -4.75 -6.12
C MET A 69 -2.39 -3.36 -5.96
N PRO A 70 -2.72 -2.88 -4.74
CA PRO A 70 -3.29 -1.55 -4.57
C PRO A 70 -2.37 -0.43 -5.04
N VAL A 71 -1.06 -0.56 -4.79
CA VAL A 71 -0.06 0.41 -5.23
C VAL A 71 -0.02 0.49 -6.76
N VAL A 72 -0.01 -0.66 -7.44
CA VAL A 72 -0.01 -0.72 -8.92
C VAL A 72 -1.31 -0.16 -9.50
N ILE A 73 -2.47 -0.43 -8.87
CA ILE A 73 -3.76 0.13 -9.29
C ILE A 73 -3.71 1.67 -9.26
N VAL A 74 -3.32 2.24 -8.12
CA VAL A 74 -3.28 3.70 -7.96
C VAL A 74 -2.20 4.35 -8.83
N ASN A 75 -1.04 3.72 -8.98
CA ASN A 75 0.03 4.20 -9.85
C ASN A 75 -0.36 4.20 -11.34
N SER A 76 -1.30 3.35 -11.75
CA SER A 76 -1.86 3.35 -13.09
C SER A 76 -2.77 4.56 -13.36
N LEU A 77 -3.35 5.15 -12.30
CA LEU A 77 -4.25 6.29 -12.36
C LEU A 77 -3.55 7.63 -12.08
N SER A 78 -2.54 7.64 -11.21
CA SER A 78 -1.84 8.86 -10.80
C SER A 78 -0.34 8.60 -10.63
N ARG A 79 0.48 9.56 -11.03
CA ARG A 79 1.94 9.55 -10.83
C ARG A 79 2.37 10.35 -9.61
N SER A 80 1.45 10.99 -8.91
CA SER A 80 1.76 11.76 -7.71
C SER A 80 2.02 10.85 -6.52
N TYR A 81 3.20 10.93 -5.94
CA TYR A 81 3.57 10.14 -4.77
C TYR A 81 2.59 10.32 -3.60
N ARG A 82 2.15 11.54 -3.34
CA ARG A 82 1.18 11.83 -2.26
C ARG A 82 -0.14 11.11 -2.50
N THR A 83 -0.64 11.15 -3.73
CA THR A 83 -1.89 10.45 -4.10
C THR A 83 -1.74 8.95 -3.91
N ILE A 84 -0.61 8.36 -4.33
CA ILE A 84 -0.36 6.94 -4.18
C ILE A 84 -0.30 6.55 -2.70
N ALA A 85 0.41 7.34 -1.87
CA ALA A 85 0.57 7.05 -0.45
C ALA A 85 -0.75 7.04 0.33
N PHE A 86 -1.71 7.88 -0.03
CA PHE A 86 -3.02 7.93 0.62
C PHE A 86 -4.07 7.03 -0.04
N ALA A 87 -4.07 6.93 -1.36
CA ALA A 87 -5.09 6.15 -2.08
C ALA A 87 -4.81 4.65 -2.08
N ALA A 88 -3.55 4.19 -2.07
CA ALA A 88 -3.26 2.77 -2.08
C ALA A 88 -3.79 2.03 -0.83
N PRO A 89 -3.64 2.53 0.41
CA PRO A 89 -4.28 1.92 1.57
C PRO A 89 -5.80 1.87 1.49
N LEU A 90 -6.45 2.91 0.94
CA LEU A 90 -7.90 2.91 0.75
C LEU A 90 -8.35 1.85 -0.24
N VAL A 91 -7.64 1.70 -1.35
CA VAL A 91 -7.90 0.63 -2.35
C VAL A 91 -7.66 -0.75 -1.73
N ALA A 92 -6.63 -0.90 -0.89
CA ALA A 92 -6.37 -2.15 -0.17
C ALA A 92 -7.54 -2.52 0.76
N VAL A 93 -8.03 -1.57 1.54
CA VAL A 93 -9.18 -1.80 2.44
C VAL A 93 -10.43 -2.13 1.64
N ALA A 94 -10.74 -1.37 0.60
CA ALA A 94 -11.89 -1.63 -0.26
C ALA A 94 -11.82 -3.01 -0.94
N GLY A 95 -10.64 -3.38 -1.46
CA GLY A 95 -10.39 -4.69 -2.07
C GLY A 95 -10.53 -5.84 -1.07
N ASN A 96 -10.07 -5.66 0.18
CA ASN A 96 -10.26 -6.62 1.25
C ASN A 96 -11.74 -6.85 1.58
N VAL A 97 -12.48 -5.77 1.78
CA VAL A 97 -13.92 -5.86 2.09
C VAL A 97 -14.68 -6.52 0.94
N ALA A 98 -14.43 -6.12 -0.30
CA ALA A 98 -15.04 -6.72 -1.48
C ALA A 98 -14.67 -8.21 -1.63
N GLY A 99 -13.40 -8.56 -1.42
CA GLY A 99 -12.92 -9.94 -1.45
C GLY A 99 -13.55 -10.81 -0.37
N LEU A 100 -13.74 -10.28 0.84
CA LEU A 100 -14.43 -10.99 1.93
C LEU A 100 -15.92 -11.23 1.60
N VAL A 101 -16.59 -10.26 1.02
CA VAL A 101 -17.99 -10.41 0.56
C VAL A 101 -18.09 -11.49 -0.51
N VAL A 102 -17.16 -11.51 -1.48
CA VAL A 102 -17.08 -12.56 -2.50
C VAL A 102 -16.82 -13.93 -1.84
N SER A 103 -15.86 -14.02 -0.93
CA SER A 103 -15.54 -15.23 -0.17
C SER A 103 -16.77 -15.82 0.53
N TYR A 104 -17.53 -14.95 1.20
CA TYR A 104 -18.72 -15.35 1.94
C TYR A 104 -19.82 -15.90 1.03
N ASN A 105 -20.07 -15.24 -0.12
CA ASN A 105 -21.14 -15.66 -1.04
C ASN A 105 -20.81 -16.91 -1.84
N PHE A 106 -19.54 -17.18 -2.12
CA PHE A 106 -19.10 -18.30 -2.97
C PHE A 106 -18.43 -19.43 -2.18
N GLU A 107 -18.37 -19.32 -0.85
CA GLU A 107 -17.72 -20.31 0.04
C GLU A 107 -16.25 -20.61 -0.34
N VAL A 108 -15.54 -19.61 -0.87
CA VAL A 108 -14.14 -19.71 -1.31
C VAL A 108 -13.22 -19.22 -0.18
N PRO A 109 -11.99 -19.78 -0.04
CA PRO A 109 -11.02 -19.29 0.95
C PRO A 109 -10.80 -17.77 0.84
N PRO A 110 -10.86 -17.00 1.97
CA PRO A 110 -10.82 -15.56 1.96
C PRO A 110 -9.61 -14.97 1.24
N GLY A 111 -8.42 -15.58 1.44
CA GLY A 111 -7.20 -15.14 0.79
C GLY A 111 -7.26 -15.20 -0.74
N ALA A 112 -7.79 -16.29 -1.29
CA ALA A 112 -7.94 -16.46 -2.73
C ALA A 112 -8.97 -15.47 -3.31
N ALA A 113 -10.09 -15.26 -2.62
CA ALA A 113 -11.12 -14.32 -3.05
C ALA A 113 -10.63 -12.87 -3.07
N ILE A 114 -9.84 -12.46 -2.06
CA ILE A 114 -9.24 -11.12 -1.99
C ILE A 114 -8.25 -10.91 -3.15
N ILE A 115 -7.35 -11.87 -3.39
CA ILE A 115 -6.38 -11.80 -4.50
C ILE A 115 -7.10 -11.71 -5.84
N PHE A 116 -8.13 -12.53 -6.04
CA PHE A 116 -8.93 -12.53 -7.27
C PHE A 116 -9.61 -11.17 -7.50
N THR A 117 -10.25 -10.63 -6.47
CA THR A 117 -10.94 -9.32 -6.54
C THR A 117 -9.98 -8.18 -6.86
N LEU A 118 -8.81 -8.14 -6.21
CA LEU A 118 -7.78 -7.14 -6.48
C LEU A 118 -7.20 -7.28 -7.90
N THR A 119 -6.98 -8.50 -8.36
CA THR A 119 -6.49 -8.77 -9.72
C THR A 119 -7.49 -8.32 -10.76
N LEU A 120 -8.77 -8.62 -10.56
CA LEU A 120 -9.85 -8.17 -11.46
C LEU A 120 -9.92 -6.64 -11.54
N THR A 121 -9.84 -6.00 -10.37
CA THR A 121 -9.82 -4.53 -10.27
C THR A 121 -8.61 -3.94 -11.02
N LEU A 122 -7.43 -4.54 -10.87
CA LEU A 122 -6.22 -4.12 -11.58
C LEU A 122 -6.39 -4.22 -13.10
N ILE A 123 -6.93 -5.33 -13.59
CA ILE A 123 -7.18 -5.55 -15.02
C ILE A 123 -8.17 -4.51 -15.55
N MET A 124 -9.28 -4.26 -14.85
CA MET A 124 -10.26 -3.26 -15.24
C MET A 124 -9.65 -1.86 -15.33
N VAL A 125 -8.93 -1.44 -14.29
CA VAL A 125 -8.30 -0.11 -14.25
C VAL A 125 -7.28 0.02 -15.38
N LYS A 126 -6.47 -1.01 -15.62
CA LYS A 126 -5.47 -0.99 -16.69
C LYS A 126 -6.09 -0.92 -18.09
N LEU A 127 -7.16 -1.65 -18.33
CA LEU A 127 -7.91 -1.59 -19.60
C LEU A 127 -8.51 -0.21 -19.84
N LEU A 128 -9.11 0.40 -18.81
CA LEU A 128 -9.66 1.75 -18.88
C LEU A 128 -8.56 2.80 -19.14
N SER A 129 -7.44 2.69 -18.46
CA SER A 129 -6.28 3.56 -18.64
C SER A 129 -5.68 3.47 -20.06
N LEU A 130 -5.67 2.28 -20.66
CA LEU A 130 -5.23 2.09 -22.05
C LEU A 130 -6.22 2.68 -23.06
N ARG A 131 -7.52 2.61 -22.80
CA ARG A 131 -8.54 3.26 -23.65
C ARG A 131 -8.39 4.77 -23.64
N GLN A 132 -8.13 5.37 -22.47
CA GLN A 132 -7.98 6.82 -22.33
C GLN A 132 -6.73 7.36 -23.06
N LYS A 133 -5.66 6.55 -23.15
CA LYS A 133 -4.44 6.90 -23.93
C LYS A 133 -4.60 6.75 -25.43
N ARG A 134 -5.64 6.06 -25.91
CA ARG A 134 -5.89 5.86 -27.34
C ARG A 134 -6.85 6.89 -27.96
N LEU A 135 -7.36 7.83 -27.20
CA LEU A 135 -8.08 8.99 -27.73
C LEU A 135 -7.04 10.12 -27.94
N PRO A 136 -6.48 10.30 -29.13
CA PRO A 136 -5.73 11.49 -29.45
C PRO A 136 -6.76 12.61 -29.51
N PHE A 137 -6.60 13.59 -28.66
CA PHE A 137 -7.26 14.85 -28.85
C PHE A 137 -6.79 15.39 -30.23
N GLY A 138 -7.74 15.45 -31.18
CA GLY A 138 -7.58 16.20 -32.41
C GLY A 138 -7.47 17.69 -32.12
#